data_a9975d960188e0aff79500f58e83a13a
#
_entry.id   a9975d960188e0aff79500f58e83a13a
#
_cell.length_a   1.000
_cell.length_b   1.000
_cell.length_c   1.000
_cell.angle_alpha   90.00
_cell.angle_beta   90.00
_cell.angle_gamma   90.00
#
_symmetry.space_group_name_H-M   'P 1'
#
loop_
_entity.id
_entity.type
_entity.pdbx_description
1 polymer ?
#
loop_
_entity_poly.entity_id
_entity_poly.type
_entity_poly.pdbx_seq_one_letter_code
_entity_poly.pdbx_strand_id
1 'polypeptide(L)'
;MSKRAKEWALVIVMAAFAAAPSFAADELAKDLTSTIALLGLPCGQVVSAQRLKDNDYIATCKDKNRYRVFVNAEGRVVAQKQ
;
A
#
# COMPACT_ATOMS: atom_id res chain seq x y z
N MET A 1 20.23 42.80 -15.47
CA MET A 1 20.05 42.35 -15.40
C MET A 1 19.57 41.40 -15.32
N SER A 2 19.67 41.47 -15.23
CA SER A 2 19.48 40.69 -15.04
C SER A 2 18.85 39.88 -14.94
N LYS A 3 18.75 39.96 -14.75
CA LYS A 3 18.34 39.32 -14.60
C LYS A 3 17.79 38.32 -14.66
N ARG A 4 17.90 38.26 -14.68
CA ARG A 4 17.51 37.42 -14.74
C ARG A 4 17.22 36.35 -14.61
N ALA A 5 17.36 36.43 -14.40
CA ALA A 5 17.26 35.52 -14.22
C ALA A 5 16.81 34.72 -13.98
N LYS A 6 16.72 34.77 -13.73
CA LYS A 6 16.42 34.09 -13.48
C LYS A 6 15.78 33.13 -13.37
N GLU A 7 15.75 33.13 -13.36
CA GLU A 7 15.30 32.36 -13.17
C GLU A 7 14.81 31.33 -13.31
N TRP A 8 14.90 31.30 -13.36
CA TRP A 8 14.57 30.40 -13.45
C TRP A 8 14.43 29.34 -13.25
N ALA A 9 14.66 29.19 -13.01
CA ALA A 9 14.66 28.23 -12.71
C ALA A 9 14.13 27.54 -12.27
N LEU A 10 14.04 27.51 -12.04
CA LEU A 10 13.63 26.75 -11.57
C LEU A 10 12.94 25.82 -11.51
N VAL A 11 12.90 25.85 -11.32
CA VAL A 11 12.23 25.08 -11.11
C VAL A 11 11.77 23.97 -11.31
N ILE A 12 11.83 23.46 -11.41
CA ILE A 12 11.52 22.49 -11.58
C ILE A 12 11.39 21.43 -11.21
N VAL A 13 11.53 21.21 -11.02
CA VAL A 13 11.60 20.20 -10.68
C VAL A 13 10.86 19.43 -10.19
N MET A 14 10.65 19.17 -9.78
CA MET A 14 10.10 18.50 -9.16
C MET A 14 9.25 17.57 -9.36
N ALA A 15 8.96 17.40 -9.73
CA ALA A 15 8.06 16.60 -9.94
C ALA A 15 8.21 15.29 -9.97
N ALA A 16 9.00 14.92 -10.06
CA ALA A 16 9.23 13.76 -10.28
C ALA A 16 8.84 12.77 -9.47
N PHE A 17 8.82 12.69 -8.47
CA PHE A 17 8.79 11.70 -7.64
C PHE A 17 7.64 10.92 -7.53
N ALA A 18 6.75 11.13 -8.11
CA ALA A 18 5.57 10.44 -7.86
C ALA A 18 5.52 9.01 -8.23
N ALA A 19 6.40 8.49 -8.92
CA ALA A 19 6.25 7.14 -9.39
C ALA A 19 6.51 6.07 -8.38
N ALA A 20 7.11 6.37 -7.32
CA ALA A 20 7.56 5.36 -6.42
C ALA A 20 6.51 4.45 -5.83
N PRO A 21 5.30 4.86 -5.61
CA PRO A 21 4.37 4.02 -4.89
C PRO A 21 4.02 2.70 -5.52
N SER A 22 4.24 2.53 -6.78
CA SER A 22 3.83 1.29 -7.44
C SER A 22 4.50 0.07 -6.86
N PHE A 23 5.79 0.13 -6.61
CA PHE A 23 6.46 -1.01 -6.04
C PHE A 23 5.98 -1.31 -4.65
N ALA A 24 5.75 -0.29 -3.85
CA ALA A 24 5.28 -0.50 -2.49
C ALA A 24 3.91 -1.16 -2.48
N ALA A 25 3.04 -0.80 -3.41
CA ALA A 25 1.73 -1.40 -3.48
C ALA A 25 1.80 -2.86 -3.88
N ASP A 26 2.68 -3.22 -4.83
CA ASP A 26 2.82 -4.60 -5.24
C ASP A 26 3.39 -5.46 -4.13
N GLU A 27 4.38 -4.98 -3.42
CA GLU A 27 4.96 -5.70 -2.30
C GLU A 27 3.93 -5.92 -1.21
N LEU A 28 3.17 -4.89 -0.90
CA LEU A 28 2.14 -4.99 0.12
C LEU A 28 1.09 -6.03 -0.26
N ALA A 29 0.66 -6.05 -1.51
CA ALA A 29 -0.32 -7.02 -1.97
C ALA A 29 0.21 -8.44 -1.84
N LYS A 30 1.47 -8.66 -2.17
CA LYS A 30 2.08 -9.97 -2.02
C LYS A 30 2.18 -10.40 -0.56
N ASP A 31 2.58 -9.49 0.30
CA ASP A 31 2.68 -9.78 1.72
C ASP A 31 1.32 -10.11 2.31
N LEU A 32 0.30 -9.37 1.96
CA LEU A 32 -1.04 -9.62 2.45
C LEU A 32 -1.60 -10.92 1.90
N THR A 33 -1.29 -11.26 0.66
CA THR A 33 -1.69 -12.55 0.08
C THR A 33 -1.13 -13.69 0.91
N SER A 34 0.16 -13.63 1.22
CA SER A 34 0.80 -14.66 2.03
C SER A 34 0.22 -14.72 3.43
N THR A 35 -0.01 -13.57 4.03
CA THR A 35 -0.55 -13.49 5.38
C THR A 35 -1.93 -14.11 5.46
N ILE A 36 -2.81 -13.77 4.54
CA ILE A 36 -4.17 -14.30 4.54
C ILE A 36 -4.15 -15.80 4.30
N ALA A 37 -3.27 -16.27 3.42
CA ALA A 37 -3.13 -17.69 3.16
C ALA A 37 -2.65 -18.44 4.41
N LEU A 38 -1.70 -17.89 5.12
CA LEU A 38 -1.20 -18.50 6.34
C LEU A 38 -2.27 -18.55 7.43
N LEU A 39 -3.18 -17.61 7.42
CA LEU A 39 -4.30 -17.62 8.37
C LEU A 39 -5.41 -18.58 7.94
N GLY A 40 -5.26 -19.21 6.79
CA GLY A 40 -6.23 -20.20 6.32
C GLY A 40 -7.50 -19.60 5.75
N LEU A 41 -7.48 -18.36 5.32
CA LEU A 41 -8.67 -17.69 4.83
C LEU A 41 -8.72 -17.70 3.30
N PRO A 42 -9.92 -17.85 2.72
CA PRO A 42 -10.05 -17.85 1.27
C PRO A 42 -9.81 -16.45 0.72
N CYS A 43 -8.99 -16.36 -0.29
CA CYS A 43 -8.67 -15.09 -0.93
C CYS A 43 -8.21 -15.28 -2.37
N GLY A 44 -7.38 -16.27 -2.60
CA GLY A 44 -6.71 -16.47 -3.87
C GLY A 44 -5.51 -15.58 -4.00
N GLN A 45 -5.75 -14.29 -4.09
CA GLN A 45 -4.68 -13.32 -4.25
C GLN A 45 -5.24 -11.95 -3.92
N VAL A 46 -4.45 -11.13 -3.24
CA VAL A 46 -4.84 -9.76 -2.98
C VAL A 46 -4.59 -8.95 -4.25
N VAL A 47 -5.66 -8.35 -4.76
CA VAL A 47 -5.58 -7.55 -5.99
C VAL A 47 -5.56 -6.06 -5.70
N SER A 48 -5.92 -5.67 -4.48
CA SER A 48 -5.90 -4.27 -4.07
C SER A 48 -5.69 -4.22 -2.57
N ALA A 49 -4.85 -3.30 -2.13
CA ALA A 49 -4.56 -3.15 -0.71
C ALA A 49 -4.57 -1.67 -0.37
N GLN A 50 -5.18 -1.33 0.74
CA GLN A 50 -5.25 0.04 1.22
C GLN A 50 -4.74 0.09 2.64
N ARG A 51 -3.78 0.97 2.90
CA ARG A 51 -3.29 1.16 4.25
C ARG A 51 -4.20 2.15 4.97
N LEU A 52 -4.70 1.74 6.13
CA LEU A 52 -5.49 2.62 6.98
C LEU A 52 -4.58 3.38 7.94
N LYS A 53 -3.61 2.70 8.49
CA LYS A 53 -2.59 3.27 9.34
C LYS A 53 -1.50 2.20 9.50
N ASP A 54 -0.51 2.44 10.32
CA ASP A 54 0.57 1.48 10.50
C ASP A 54 0.00 0.13 10.94
N ASN A 55 0.40 -0.91 10.26
CA ASN A 55 0.01 -2.28 10.58
C ASN A 55 -1.50 -2.50 10.55
N ASP A 56 -2.20 -1.79 9.66
CA ASP A 56 -3.64 -1.89 9.54
C ASP A 56 -4.03 -1.64 8.09
N TYR A 57 -4.57 -2.65 7.42
CA TYR A 57 -4.82 -2.61 5.99
C TYR A 57 -6.18 -3.18 5.65
N ILE A 58 -6.71 -2.75 4.50
CA ILE A 58 -7.85 -3.41 3.88
C ILE A 58 -7.32 -4.11 2.64
N ALA A 59 -7.50 -5.42 2.58
CA ALA A 59 -7.10 -6.23 1.43
C ALA A 59 -8.34 -6.67 0.67
N THR A 60 -8.35 -6.45 -0.63
CA THR A 60 -9.40 -6.94 -1.50
C THR A 60 -8.85 -8.10 -2.30
N CYS A 61 -9.55 -9.21 -2.28
CA CYS A 61 -9.08 -10.45 -2.86
C CYS A 61 -9.67 -10.68 -4.25
N LYS A 62 -9.00 -11.52 -5.01
CA LYS A 62 -9.45 -11.88 -6.35
C LYS A 62 -10.84 -12.53 -6.31
N ASP A 63 -11.13 -13.26 -5.26
CA ASP A 63 -12.43 -13.92 -5.08
C ASP A 63 -13.50 -12.98 -4.53
N LYS A 64 -13.18 -11.69 -4.46
CA LYS A 64 -14.08 -10.62 -4.00
C LYS A 64 -14.25 -10.54 -2.51
N ASN A 65 -13.63 -11.41 -1.75
CA ASN A 65 -13.58 -11.25 -0.30
C ASN A 65 -12.71 -10.06 0.06
N ARG A 66 -13.05 -9.40 1.13
CA ARG A 66 -12.26 -8.30 1.65
C ARG A 66 -11.98 -8.57 3.11
N TYR A 67 -10.77 -8.24 3.53
CA TYR A 67 -10.36 -8.45 4.91
C TYR A 67 -9.67 -7.21 5.44
N ARG A 68 -9.95 -6.90 6.69
CA ARG A 68 -9.11 -5.96 7.42
C ARG A 68 -8.02 -6.77 8.09
N VAL A 69 -6.77 -6.47 7.76
CA VAL A 69 -5.61 -7.19 8.27
C VAL A 69 -4.84 -6.21 9.15
N PHE A 70 -4.64 -6.58 10.39
CA PHE A 70 -4.00 -5.66 11.34
C PHE A 70 -3.29 -6.46 12.44
N VAL A 71 -2.48 -5.74 13.22
CA VAL A 71 -1.80 -6.34 14.36
C VAL A 71 -2.57 -5.93 15.61
N ASN A 72 -2.98 -6.91 16.40
CA ASN A 72 -3.77 -6.64 17.60
C ASN A 72 -2.88 -6.29 18.79
N ALA A 73 -3.51 -6.09 19.94
CA ALA A 73 -2.79 -5.65 21.13
C ALA A 73 -1.75 -6.66 21.61
N GLU A 74 -1.94 -7.93 21.28
CA GLU A 74 -0.96 -8.97 21.65
C GLU A 74 0.16 -9.13 20.63
N GLY A 75 0.20 -8.30 19.61
CA GLY A 75 1.23 -8.39 18.60
C GLY A 75 0.97 -9.44 17.54
N ARG A 76 -0.24 -9.95 17.44
CA ARG A 76 -0.59 -10.96 16.44
C ARG A 76 -1.26 -10.34 15.24
N VAL A 77 -1.00 -10.92 14.09
CA VAL A 77 -1.67 -10.53 12.87
C VAL A 77 -3.05 -11.18 12.83
N VAL A 78 -4.06 -10.37 12.60
CA VAL A 78 -5.45 -10.82 12.57
C VAL A 78 -6.08 -10.34 11.27
N ALA A 79 -6.95 -11.15 10.68
CA ALA A 79 -7.71 -10.74 9.51
C ALA A 79 -9.19 -10.91 9.82
N GLN A 80 -9.95 -9.85 9.59
CA GLN A 80 -11.40 -9.86 9.80
C GLN A 80 -12.09 -9.63 8.49
N LYS A 81 -13.01 -10.54 8.15
CA LYS A 81 -13.77 -10.41 6.92
C LYS A 81 -14.68 -9.18 7.00
N GLN A 82 -14.67 -8.42 5.93
CA GLN A 82 -15.49 -7.21 5.84
C GLN A 82 -16.79 -7.45 5.12
#